data_e8799c8d0e370e5d357f58c205907953
#
_entry.id   e8799c8d0e370e5d357f58c205907953
#
_cell.length_a   1.000
_cell.length_b   1.000
_cell.length_c   1.000
_cell.angle_alpha   90.00
_cell.angle_beta   90.00
_cell.angle_gamma   90.00
#
_symmetry.space_group_name_H-M   'P 1'
#
loop_
_entity.id
_entity.type
_entity.pdbx_description
1 polymer ?
#
loop_
_entity_poly.entity_id
_entity_poly.type
_entity_poly.pdbx_seq_one_letter_code
_entity_poly.pdbx_strand_id
1 'polypeptide(L)'
;VSLREYIQKLEAQNRLIKVTAPISKTYEIAGVLKKTEPAPILFERVEESDFRVVGNLFCTKATFADYFEIDRRDIIPTLIRAIDNRSPGAVVGAAPCQERVNLRPDLYTLPILRHCRADGGHYISAGVVMTKHPEYGQNADFHRCMQFSKTEMAMRVVSSRHFDTYLRDLKEIEVAVCVGNSPNVLAAAAMSVELGVDELEIANALEPLTLIKAKTVDLLVPAEAEFVLEGTVYLNRRHSEGPFVDLTGTYDLVRAEPVFEVNAITHRRDAIWQALLPGVLEHRLLMGMPREPTIFKKVDDVVRCLDVNVNPGGCSWLHAIVQIEKQAADDGRRAIQATFDGHRSCKHVFVVDSDIDIYDPQAVEWAMATRFQGDVDLMIKDKEPGSSLDPSAEPATKMTTKIGFDLTRPVGDAAGKFERADFPEVDLSKYVE
;
A
#
# COMPACT_ATOMS: atom_id res chain seq x y z
N VAL A 1 -18.69 -2.89 0.90
CA VAL A 1 -18.71 -1.99 2.09
C VAL A 1 -17.94 -0.73 1.75
N SER A 2 -18.58 0.45 1.87
CA SER A 2 -17.95 1.75 1.64
C SER A 2 -17.00 2.11 2.80
N LEU A 3 -16.14 3.11 2.59
CA LEU A 3 -15.32 3.68 3.67
C LEU A 3 -16.18 4.10 4.87
N ARG A 4 -17.35 4.70 4.62
CA ARG A 4 -18.27 5.15 5.68
C ARG A 4 -18.84 4.02 6.51
N GLU A 5 -19.27 2.95 5.84
CA GLU A 5 -19.80 1.77 6.53
C GLU A 5 -18.72 1.13 7.41
N TYR A 6 -17.46 1.12 6.94
CA TYR A 6 -16.36 0.65 7.76
C TYR A 6 -16.08 1.56 8.97
N ILE A 7 -16.09 2.89 8.79
CA ILE A 7 -15.98 3.84 9.90
C ILE A 7 -17.10 3.63 10.92
N GLN A 8 -18.35 3.45 10.46
CA GLN A 8 -19.49 3.17 11.33
C GLN A 8 -19.35 1.83 12.07
N LYS A 9 -18.84 0.78 11.41
CA LYS A 9 -18.53 -0.51 12.04
C LYS A 9 -17.50 -0.33 13.15
N LEU A 10 -16.41 0.39 12.91
CA LEU A 10 -15.38 0.69 13.91
C LEU A 10 -15.93 1.48 15.09
N GLU A 11 -16.79 2.48 14.84
CA GLU A 11 -17.45 3.27 15.88
C GLU A 11 -18.38 2.41 16.74
N ALA A 12 -19.22 1.60 16.13
CA ALA A 12 -20.13 0.70 16.84
C ALA A 12 -19.39 -0.33 17.72
N GLN A 13 -18.17 -0.70 17.34
CA GLN A 13 -17.30 -1.61 18.09
C GLN A 13 -16.40 -0.89 19.12
N ASN A 14 -16.52 0.42 19.31
CA ASN A 14 -15.65 1.24 20.17
C ASN A 14 -14.15 1.14 19.77
N ARG A 15 -13.85 0.96 18.49
CA ARG A 15 -12.50 0.84 17.94
C ARG A 15 -12.04 2.11 17.22
N LEU A 16 -12.84 3.15 17.16
CA LEU A 16 -12.54 4.43 16.52
C LEU A 16 -12.25 5.50 17.57
N ILE A 17 -11.04 6.05 17.55
CA ILE A 17 -10.71 7.22 18.38
C ILE A 17 -11.34 8.47 17.73
N LYS A 18 -11.95 9.35 18.53
CA LYS A 18 -12.51 10.62 18.06
C LYS A 18 -11.78 11.79 18.66
N VAL A 19 -11.33 12.72 17.82
CA VAL A 19 -10.77 14.02 18.21
C VAL A 19 -11.81 15.10 17.88
N THR A 20 -12.40 15.67 18.92
CA THR A 20 -13.47 16.70 18.83
C THR A 20 -12.91 18.12 18.96
N ALA A 21 -11.71 18.29 19.54
CA ALA A 21 -11.02 19.56 19.59
C ALA A 21 -10.61 20.02 18.19
N PRO A 22 -10.62 21.33 17.90
CA PRO A 22 -10.03 21.87 16.67
C PRO A 22 -8.57 21.47 16.53
N ILE A 23 -8.16 21.09 15.31
CA ILE A 23 -6.80 20.62 15.03
C ILE A 23 -6.35 21.10 13.65
N SER A 24 -5.09 21.52 13.53
CA SER A 24 -4.53 22.00 12.27
C SER A 24 -4.15 20.86 11.32
N LYS A 25 -4.44 21.05 10.02
CA LYS A 25 -3.96 20.15 8.95
C LYS A 25 -2.44 20.23 8.74
N THR A 26 -1.79 21.25 9.33
CA THR A 26 -0.36 21.45 9.24
C THR A 26 0.32 20.84 10.46
N TYR A 27 0.93 19.66 10.31
CA TYR A 27 1.68 18.87 11.28
C TYR A 27 0.88 18.22 12.41
N GLU A 28 -0.18 18.87 12.94
CA GLU A 28 -0.84 18.37 14.15
C GLU A 28 -1.59 17.06 13.90
N ILE A 29 -2.42 17.01 12.85
CA ILE A 29 -3.11 15.77 12.45
C ILE A 29 -2.09 14.66 12.22
N ALA A 30 -1.00 14.93 11.49
CA ALA A 30 0.06 13.95 11.25
C ALA A 30 0.74 13.48 12.53
N GLY A 31 0.99 14.41 13.47
CA GLY A 31 1.56 14.08 14.78
C GLY A 31 0.66 13.19 15.64
N VAL A 32 -0.65 13.44 15.61
CA VAL A 32 -1.64 12.60 16.33
C VAL A 32 -1.76 11.24 15.67
N LEU A 33 -1.88 11.17 14.32
CA LEU A 33 -1.87 9.92 13.57
C LEU A 33 -0.68 9.04 13.96
N LYS A 34 0.53 9.63 14.01
CA LYS A 34 1.75 8.91 14.37
C LYS A 34 1.73 8.35 15.80
N LYS A 35 1.16 9.10 16.74
CA LYS A 35 1.09 8.67 18.14
C LYS A 35 0.02 7.62 18.41
N THR A 36 -1.03 7.59 17.61
CA THR A 36 -2.17 6.69 17.79
C THR A 36 -2.07 5.40 16.97
N GLU A 37 -1.06 5.26 16.10
CA GLU A 37 -0.85 4.00 15.39
C GLU A 37 -0.86 2.79 16.35
N PRO A 38 -1.51 1.70 16.01
CA PRO A 38 -2.23 1.41 14.76
C PRO A 38 -3.74 1.72 14.84
N ALA A 39 -4.20 2.48 15.83
CA ALA A 39 -5.63 2.69 16.07
C ALA A 39 -6.28 3.66 15.07
N PRO A 40 -7.43 3.29 14.46
CA PRO A 40 -8.22 4.18 13.61
C PRO A 40 -8.66 5.45 14.36
N ILE A 41 -8.59 6.60 13.69
CA ILE A 41 -8.90 7.88 14.31
C ILE A 41 -9.65 8.81 13.36
N LEU A 42 -10.70 9.48 13.90
CA LEU A 42 -11.49 10.48 13.20
C LEU A 42 -11.31 11.85 13.86
N PHE A 43 -10.93 12.84 13.06
CA PHE A 43 -10.86 14.25 13.44
C PHE A 43 -12.12 14.96 12.98
N GLU A 44 -12.95 15.43 13.92
CA GLU A 44 -14.24 16.01 13.63
C GLU A 44 -14.18 17.49 13.23
N ARG A 45 -13.11 18.21 13.61
CA ARG A 45 -12.96 19.63 13.38
C ARG A 45 -11.54 19.97 12.96
N VAL A 46 -11.36 20.31 11.68
CA VAL A 46 -10.09 20.81 11.12
C VAL A 46 -10.16 22.33 11.05
N GLU A 47 -9.15 23.04 11.58
CA GLU A 47 -9.17 24.51 11.69
C GLU A 47 -9.28 25.20 10.33
N GLU A 48 -8.64 24.65 9.30
CA GLU A 48 -8.54 25.27 7.96
C GLU A 48 -9.47 24.63 6.93
N SER A 49 -10.47 23.80 7.37
CA SER A 49 -11.35 23.09 6.46
C SER A 49 -12.68 22.72 7.12
N ASP A 50 -13.77 22.73 6.37
CA ASP A 50 -15.08 22.26 6.82
C ASP A 50 -15.22 20.73 6.82
N PHE A 51 -14.23 20.01 6.33
CA PHE A 51 -14.27 18.55 6.19
C PHE A 51 -13.59 17.83 7.34
N ARG A 52 -14.18 16.74 7.77
CA ARG A 52 -13.59 15.81 8.72
C ARG A 52 -12.45 15.03 8.08
N VAL A 53 -11.52 14.52 8.91
CA VAL A 53 -10.39 13.70 8.45
C VAL A 53 -10.39 12.38 9.20
N VAL A 54 -10.12 11.28 8.49
CA VAL A 54 -9.95 9.94 9.05
C VAL A 54 -8.60 9.37 8.62
N GLY A 55 -7.94 8.62 9.50
CA GLY A 55 -6.69 7.93 9.16
C GLY A 55 -6.42 6.72 10.05
N ASN A 56 -5.31 6.05 9.79
CA ASN A 56 -4.92 4.79 10.44
C ASN A 56 -5.94 3.65 10.29
N LEU A 57 -6.67 3.60 9.18
CA LEU A 57 -7.73 2.60 8.97
C LEU A 57 -7.18 1.21 8.68
N PHE A 58 -6.04 1.12 7.99
CA PHE A 58 -5.46 -0.13 7.50
C PHE A 58 -3.99 -0.27 7.89
N CYS A 59 -3.67 -0.08 9.17
CA CYS A 59 -2.30 -0.14 9.67
C CYS A 59 -1.73 -1.56 9.77
N THR A 60 -2.58 -2.58 9.79
CA THR A 60 -2.17 -3.98 9.97
C THR A 60 -2.95 -4.94 9.07
N LYS A 61 -2.37 -6.13 8.79
CA LYS A 61 -3.10 -7.20 8.10
C LYS A 61 -4.37 -7.62 8.85
N ALA A 62 -4.38 -7.53 10.17
CA ALA A 62 -5.55 -7.84 10.97
C ALA A 62 -6.71 -6.87 10.69
N THR A 63 -6.43 -5.56 10.55
CA THR A 63 -7.47 -4.57 10.18
C THR A 63 -7.98 -4.76 8.77
N PHE A 64 -7.11 -5.18 7.84
CA PHE A 64 -7.50 -5.51 6.47
C PHE A 64 -8.38 -6.78 6.44
N ALA A 65 -7.96 -7.84 7.15
CA ALA A 65 -8.73 -9.08 7.26
C ALA A 65 -10.11 -8.85 7.92
N ASP A 66 -10.18 -8.01 8.96
CA ASP A 66 -11.42 -7.63 9.62
C ASP A 66 -12.40 -6.90 8.70
N TYR A 67 -11.89 -6.05 7.81
CA TYR A 67 -12.74 -5.38 6.82
C TYR A 67 -13.40 -6.39 5.87
N PHE A 68 -12.61 -7.33 5.31
CA PHE A 68 -13.10 -8.34 4.37
C PHE A 68 -13.76 -9.55 5.04
N GLU A 69 -13.83 -9.58 6.39
CA GLU A 69 -14.38 -10.68 7.18
C GLU A 69 -13.75 -12.04 6.84
N ILE A 70 -12.41 -12.05 6.68
CA ILE A 70 -11.60 -13.23 6.37
C ILE A 70 -10.52 -13.45 7.44
N ASP A 71 -9.98 -14.66 7.50
CA ASP A 71 -8.78 -14.89 8.29
C ASP A 71 -7.54 -14.26 7.64
N ARG A 72 -6.56 -13.86 8.47
CA ARG A 72 -5.30 -13.29 7.97
C ARG A 72 -4.60 -14.18 6.95
N ARG A 73 -4.67 -15.51 7.11
CA ARG A 73 -4.10 -16.50 6.19
C ARG A 73 -4.77 -16.53 4.83
N ASP A 74 -6.00 -16.04 4.75
CA ASP A 74 -6.78 -15.99 3.51
C ASP A 74 -6.56 -14.71 2.69
N ILE A 75 -5.77 -13.75 3.19
CA ILE A 75 -5.48 -12.50 2.47
C ILE A 75 -4.84 -12.82 1.11
N ILE A 76 -3.72 -13.53 1.08
CA ILE A 76 -3.00 -13.87 -0.17
C ILE A 76 -3.89 -14.67 -1.12
N PRO A 77 -4.53 -15.78 -0.72
CA PRO A 77 -5.47 -16.49 -1.59
C PRO A 77 -6.62 -15.62 -2.10
N THR A 78 -7.15 -14.70 -1.27
CA THR A 78 -8.23 -13.79 -1.69
C THR A 78 -7.76 -12.80 -2.75
N LEU A 79 -6.58 -12.19 -2.57
CA LEU A 79 -5.98 -11.30 -3.55
C LEU A 79 -5.67 -12.02 -4.87
N ILE A 80 -5.15 -13.25 -4.82
CA ILE A 80 -4.90 -14.08 -6.00
C ILE A 80 -6.21 -14.36 -6.75
N ARG A 81 -7.25 -14.80 -6.04
CA ARG A 81 -8.56 -15.07 -6.66
C ARG A 81 -9.14 -13.82 -7.32
N ALA A 82 -8.98 -12.64 -6.71
CA ALA A 82 -9.48 -11.39 -7.26
C ALA A 82 -8.76 -11.00 -8.56
N ILE A 83 -7.44 -11.18 -8.63
CA ILE A 83 -6.65 -10.94 -9.85
C ILE A 83 -7.07 -11.88 -10.97
N ASP A 84 -7.25 -13.17 -10.65
CA ASP A 84 -7.56 -14.22 -11.63
C ASP A 84 -9.03 -14.16 -12.12
N ASN A 85 -9.98 -13.66 -11.29
CA ASN A 85 -11.42 -13.60 -11.59
C ASN A 85 -11.93 -12.15 -11.67
N ARG A 86 -11.08 -11.20 -12.08
CA ARG A 86 -11.47 -9.80 -12.24
C ARG A 86 -12.64 -9.63 -13.21
N SER A 87 -13.49 -8.66 -12.94
CA SER A 87 -14.68 -8.36 -13.75
C SER A 87 -15.10 -6.90 -13.60
N PRO A 88 -15.70 -6.28 -14.64
CA PRO A 88 -16.13 -4.89 -14.58
C PRO A 88 -17.12 -4.61 -13.46
N GLY A 89 -16.95 -3.47 -12.78
CA GLY A 89 -17.92 -2.97 -11.82
C GLY A 89 -19.19 -2.45 -12.48
N ALA A 90 -20.28 -2.36 -11.71
CA ALA A 90 -21.57 -1.84 -12.20
C ALA A 90 -21.54 -0.32 -12.38
N VAL A 91 -21.88 0.18 -13.57
CA VAL A 91 -21.95 1.62 -13.86
C VAL A 91 -23.34 2.16 -13.53
N VAL A 92 -23.39 3.23 -12.74
CA VAL A 92 -24.64 3.88 -12.29
C VAL A 92 -24.79 5.30 -12.85
N GLY A 93 -26.03 5.81 -12.88
CA GLY A 93 -26.34 7.15 -13.42
C GLY A 93 -26.26 8.29 -12.39
N ALA A 94 -26.23 7.96 -11.09
CA ALA A 94 -26.11 8.91 -9.98
C ALA A 94 -25.33 8.26 -8.84
N ALA A 95 -24.52 9.03 -8.14
CA ALA A 95 -23.64 8.50 -7.08
C ALA A 95 -23.38 9.53 -5.98
N PRO A 96 -23.13 9.07 -4.73
CA PRO A 96 -22.82 9.95 -3.60
C PRO A 96 -21.62 10.85 -3.82
N CYS A 97 -20.57 10.39 -4.50
CA CYS A 97 -19.37 11.19 -4.78
C CYS A 97 -19.65 12.43 -5.65
N GLN A 98 -20.85 12.56 -6.21
CA GLN A 98 -21.28 13.69 -7.05
C GLN A 98 -22.43 14.50 -6.45
N GLU A 99 -22.73 14.37 -5.16
CA GLU A 99 -23.77 15.17 -4.48
C GLU A 99 -23.45 16.66 -4.45
N ARG A 100 -22.20 17.02 -4.50
CA ARG A 100 -21.68 18.38 -4.63
C ARG A 100 -20.71 18.43 -5.82
N VAL A 101 -20.86 19.46 -6.64
CA VAL A 101 -20.03 19.70 -7.83
C VAL A 101 -19.51 21.13 -7.78
N ASN A 102 -18.19 21.27 -7.73
CA ASN A 102 -17.50 22.56 -7.76
C ASN A 102 -16.64 22.67 -9.02
N LEU A 103 -17.07 23.52 -9.97
CA LEU A 103 -16.36 23.78 -11.23
C LEU A 103 -15.40 24.99 -11.13
N ARG A 104 -15.20 25.53 -9.94
CA ARG A 104 -14.21 26.57 -9.63
C ARG A 104 -13.44 26.14 -8.37
N PRO A 105 -12.59 25.09 -8.50
CA PRO A 105 -11.95 24.49 -7.34
C PRO A 105 -11.04 25.46 -6.63
N ASP A 106 -10.98 25.31 -5.30
CA ASP A 106 -9.96 25.92 -4.44
C ASP A 106 -9.41 24.84 -3.52
N LEU A 107 -8.24 24.31 -3.85
CA LEU A 107 -7.59 23.23 -3.10
C LEU A 107 -7.25 23.62 -1.65
N TYR A 108 -7.16 24.91 -1.34
CA TYR A 108 -6.89 25.36 0.03
C TYR A 108 -8.03 25.08 0.99
N THR A 109 -9.26 24.91 0.48
CA THR A 109 -10.43 24.55 1.29
C THR A 109 -10.44 23.10 1.74
N LEU A 110 -9.65 22.23 1.09
CA LEU A 110 -9.53 20.82 1.43
C LEU A 110 -8.56 20.60 2.58
N PRO A 111 -8.77 19.58 3.42
CA PRO A 111 -7.86 19.25 4.50
C PRO A 111 -6.64 18.44 3.99
N ILE A 112 -5.97 18.96 2.97
CA ILE A 112 -4.74 18.40 2.43
C ILE A 112 -3.63 18.62 3.44
N LEU A 113 -3.02 17.54 3.95
CA LEU A 113 -2.10 17.59 5.08
C LEU A 113 -0.69 18.02 4.68
N ARG A 114 -0.02 18.74 5.57
CA ARG A 114 1.43 18.80 5.64
C ARG A 114 1.90 17.91 6.78
N HIS A 115 2.65 16.85 6.45
CA HIS A 115 2.93 15.78 7.41
C HIS A 115 4.19 16.05 8.24
N CYS A 116 5.29 16.43 7.59
CA CYS A 116 6.59 16.62 8.20
C CYS A 116 7.14 18.02 7.96
N ARG A 117 8.02 18.48 8.85
CA ARG A 117 8.57 19.85 8.77
C ARG A 117 9.34 20.13 7.48
N ALA A 118 10.02 19.11 6.95
CA ALA A 118 10.80 19.23 5.72
C ALA A 118 9.99 18.95 4.45
N ASP A 119 8.70 18.58 4.55
CA ASP A 119 7.87 18.40 3.36
C ASP A 119 7.83 19.68 2.52
N GLY A 120 7.92 19.53 1.18
CA GLY A 120 7.89 20.64 0.23
C GLY A 120 6.59 21.43 0.24
N GLY A 121 5.49 20.83 0.69
CA GLY A 121 4.16 21.43 0.70
C GLY A 121 3.12 20.57 1.42
N HIS A 122 1.85 20.83 1.12
CA HIS A 122 0.71 19.99 1.50
C HIS A 122 0.52 18.91 0.46
N TYR A 123 0.20 17.66 0.88
CA TYR A 123 0.15 16.50 -0.01
C TYR A 123 -1.15 15.74 0.10
N ILE A 124 -1.75 15.39 -1.05
CA ILE A 124 -2.66 14.26 -1.15
C ILE A 124 -1.80 13.00 -1.14
N SER A 125 -1.93 12.18 -0.12
CA SER A 125 -1.15 10.94 0.07
C SER A 125 -1.97 9.67 -0.09
N ALA A 126 -3.31 9.74 0.07
CA ALA A 126 -4.25 8.62 -0.07
C ALA A 126 -5.05 8.67 -1.39
N GLY A 127 -4.65 9.49 -2.35
CA GLY A 127 -5.34 9.62 -3.62
C GLY A 127 -5.07 8.45 -4.55
N VAL A 128 -6.13 7.79 -5.02
CA VAL A 128 -6.07 6.84 -6.14
C VAL A 128 -6.37 7.60 -7.42
N VAL A 129 -5.44 7.54 -8.36
CA VAL A 129 -5.51 8.27 -9.63
C VAL A 129 -6.05 7.35 -10.70
N MET A 130 -7.22 7.70 -11.22
CA MET A 130 -7.81 7.07 -12.40
C MET A 130 -7.32 7.80 -13.64
N THR A 131 -6.93 7.05 -14.66
CA THR A 131 -6.56 7.57 -15.98
C THR A 131 -6.90 6.55 -17.06
N LYS A 132 -6.85 6.95 -18.33
CA LYS A 132 -7.23 6.07 -19.45
C LYS A 132 -6.34 6.31 -20.65
N HIS A 133 -5.88 5.22 -21.26
CA HIS A 133 -5.19 5.23 -22.54
C HIS A 133 -6.08 4.61 -23.62
N PRO A 134 -6.11 5.18 -24.85
CA PRO A 134 -6.95 4.65 -25.94
C PRO A 134 -6.70 3.18 -26.30
N GLU A 135 -5.44 2.73 -26.17
CA GLU A 135 -5.02 1.37 -26.50
C GLU A 135 -5.06 0.43 -25.29
N TYR A 136 -4.62 0.91 -24.11
CA TYR A 136 -4.42 0.07 -22.94
C TYR A 136 -5.58 0.11 -21.94
N GLY A 137 -6.58 0.98 -22.15
CA GLY A 137 -7.72 1.09 -21.24
C GLY A 137 -7.47 1.92 -20.00
N GLN A 138 -8.31 1.73 -18.97
CA GLN A 138 -8.24 2.47 -17.71
C GLN A 138 -7.18 1.86 -16.79
N ASN A 139 -6.58 2.69 -15.95
CA ASN A 139 -5.61 2.34 -14.91
C ASN A 139 -5.95 3.08 -13.63
N ALA A 140 -5.75 2.47 -12.49
CA ALA A 140 -5.98 3.05 -11.17
C ALA A 140 -4.78 2.77 -10.26
N ASP A 141 -3.99 3.80 -9.92
CA ASP A 141 -2.81 3.66 -9.09
C ASP A 141 -2.61 4.83 -8.12
N PHE A 142 -1.67 4.70 -7.17
CA PHE A 142 -1.37 5.74 -6.20
C PHE A 142 -0.32 6.71 -6.71
N HIS A 143 -0.66 8.01 -6.69
CA HIS A 143 0.30 9.09 -6.91
C HIS A 143 0.16 10.14 -5.81
N ARG A 144 1.26 10.50 -5.15
CA ARG A 144 1.27 11.65 -4.25
C ARG A 144 1.23 12.94 -5.06
N CYS A 145 0.41 13.90 -4.60
CA CYS A 145 0.23 15.17 -5.26
C CYS A 145 0.53 16.32 -4.30
N MET A 146 1.53 17.13 -4.59
CA MET A 146 1.93 18.31 -3.79
C MET A 146 1.17 19.54 -4.27
N GLN A 147 0.37 20.13 -3.41
CA GLN A 147 -0.34 21.37 -3.70
C GLN A 147 0.64 22.56 -3.74
N PHE A 148 0.57 23.39 -4.78
CA PHE A 148 1.34 24.62 -4.86
C PHE A 148 0.52 25.84 -5.28
N SER A 149 -0.71 25.65 -5.76
CA SER A 149 -1.65 26.75 -6.03
C SER A 149 -3.10 26.37 -5.67
N LYS A 150 -4.06 27.24 -5.97
CA LYS A 150 -5.50 26.97 -5.77
C LYS A 150 -6.02 25.81 -6.60
N THR A 151 -5.43 25.59 -7.77
CA THR A 151 -5.92 24.64 -8.77
C THR A 151 -4.86 23.72 -9.30
N GLU A 152 -3.60 23.82 -8.83
CA GLU A 152 -2.51 23.06 -9.40
C GLU A 152 -1.72 22.31 -8.32
N MET A 153 -1.29 21.11 -8.70
CA MET A 153 -0.47 20.20 -7.90
C MET A 153 0.70 19.67 -8.74
N ALA A 154 1.83 19.40 -8.10
CA ALA A 154 2.89 18.59 -8.70
C ALA A 154 2.62 17.11 -8.38
N MET A 155 2.47 16.27 -9.41
CA MET A 155 2.15 14.85 -9.25
C MET A 155 3.43 14.02 -9.41
N ARG A 156 3.80 13.26 -8.39
CA ARG A 156 4.95 12.35 -8.45
C ARG A 156 4.66 11.19 -9.40
N VAL A 157 5.37 11.13 -10.52
CA VAL A 157 5.25 10.05 -11.52
C VAL A 157 6.51 9.20 -11.52
N VAL A 158 6.36 7.91 -11.21
CA VAL A 158 7.48 6.96 -11.21
C VAL A 158 7.72 6.46 -12.63
N SER A 159 8.95 6.66 -13.12
CA SER A 159 9.36 6.25 -14.48
C SER A 159 9.14 4.76 -14.73
N SER A 160 8.76 4.43 -15.96
CA SER A 160 8.52 3.04 -16.43
C SER A 160 7.39 2.30 -15.72
N ARG A 161 6.45 3.03 -15.11
CA ARG A 161 5.16 2.50 -14.65
C ARG A 161 4.05 2.83 -15.66
N HIS A 162 2.85 2.26 -15.48
CA HIS A 162 1.73 2.41 -16.43
C HIS A 162 1.40 3.88 -16.68
N PHE A 163 1.23 4.67 -15.62
CA PHE A 163 0.94 6.09 -15.74
C PHE A 163 2.02 6.87 -16.51
N ASP A 164 3.31 6.61 -16.25
CA ASP A 164 4.43 7.23 -17.01
C ASP A 164 4.38 6.87 -18.49
N THR A 165 4.06 5.62 -18.82
CA THR A 165 3.87 5.16 -20.19
C THR A 165 2.74 5.95 -20.87
N TYR A 166 1.56 6.00 -20.24
CA TYR A 166 0.39 6.72 -20.77
C TYR A 166 0.70 8.21 -20.98
N LEU A 167 1.30 8.86 -19.98
CA LEU A 167 1.63 10.28 -20.04
C LEU A 167 2.69 10.59 -21.09
N ARG A 168 3.68 9.71 -21.30
CA ARG A 168 4.70 9.89 -22.35
C ARG A 168 4.13 9.74 -23.74
N ASP A 169 3.18 8.83 -23.93
CA ASP A 169 2.55 8.61 -25.23
C ASP A 169 1.61 9.76 -25.58
N LEU A 170 0.75 10.17 -24.67
CA LEU A 170 -0.31 11.16 -24.92
C LEU A 170 0.14 12.61 -24.71
N LYS A 171 1.23 12.88 -23.97
CA LYS A 171 1.80 14.19 -23.57
C LYS A 171 0.94 14.97 -22.56
N GLU A 172 -0.35 14.82 -22.60
CA GLU A 172 -1.31 15.28 -21.60
C GLU A 172 -2.37 14.19 -21.43
N ILE A 173 -2.85 14.04 -20.21
CA ILE A 173 -3.77 12.94 -19.87
C ILE A 173 -4.82 13.41 -18.87
N GLU A 174 -6.08 13.09 -19.14
CA GLU A 174 -7.16 13.28 -18.18
C GLU A 174 -7.00 12.37 -16.98
N VAL A 175 -7.22 12.92 -15.79
CA VAL A 175 -7.14 12.19 -14.52
C VAL A 175 -8.31 12.54 -13.60
N ALA A 176 -8.65 11.58 -12.75
CA ALA A 176 -9.51 11.76 -11.60
C ALA A 176 -8.82 11.22 -10.34
N VAL A 177 -8.48 12.09 -9.41
CA VAL A 177 -7.88 11.71 -8.12
C VAL A 177 -9.00 11.47 -7.12
N CYS A 178 -9.22 10.21 -6.77
CA CYS A 178 -10.26 9.78 -5.83
C CYS A 178 -9.68 9.63 -4.42
N VAL A 179 -10.27 10.30 -3.44
CA VAL A 179 -9.87 10.25 -2.03
C VAL A 179 -11.04 9.75 -1.18
N GLY A 180 -10.74 8.94 -0.17
CA GLY A 180 -11.78 8.30 0.65
C GLY A 180 -12.42 7.12 -0.06
N ASN A 181 -11.59 6.28 -0.66
CA ASN A 181 -12.04 5.07 -1.33
C ASN A 181 -12.26 3.91 -0.34
N SER A 182 -13.07 2.96 -0.76
CA SER A 182 -13.23 1.69 -0.06
C SER A 182 -11.93 0.86 -0.11
N PRO A 183 -11.70 -0.02 0.86
CA PRO A 183 -10.46 -0.81 0.95
C PRO A 183 -10.17 -1.73 -0.23
N ASN A 184 -11.19 -2.27 -0.90
CA ASN A 184 -11.01 -3.05 -2.13
C ASN A 184 -10.37 -2.20 -3.25
N VAL A 185 -10.77 -0.94 -3.40
CA VAL A 185 -10.15 0.01 -4.34
C VAL A 185 -8.71 0.32 -3.95
N LEU A 186 -8.46 0.58 -2.65
CA LEU A 186 -7.10 0.85 -2.15
C LEU A 186 -6.17 -0.35 -2.36
N ALA A 187 -6.65 -1.56 -2.07
CA ALA A 187 -5.87 -2.79 -2.26
C ALA A 187 -5.55 -3.03 -3.73
N ALA A 188 -6.54 -2.89 -4.61
CA ALA A 188 -6.37 -3.12 -6.05
C ALA A 188 -5.43 -2.08 -6.68
N ALA A 189 -5.60 -0.79 -6.38
CA ALA A 189 -4.75 0.29 -6.89
C ALA A 189 -3.27 0.19 -6.45
N ALA A 190 -2.97 -0.57 -5.39
CA ALA A 190 -1.61 -0.83 -4.93
C ALA A 190 -0.97 -2.07 -5.58
N MET A 191 -1.73 -2.88 -6.33
CA MET A 191 -1.20 -4.07 -7.00
C MET A 191 -0.31 -3.70 -8.18
N SER A 192 0.67 -4.56 -8.48
CA SER A 192 1.42 -4.50 -9.73
C SER A 192 0.89 -5.56 -10.66
N VAL A 193 0.11 -5.12 -11.61
CA VAL A 193 -0.48 -5.96 -12.66
C VAL A 193 0.16 -5.66 -14.01
N GLU A 194 -0.19 -6.41 -15.03
CA GLU A 194 0.28 -6.19 -16.40
C GLU A 194 -0.37 -4.93 -17.00
N LEU A 195 0.33 -4.31 -17.96
CA LEU A 195 -0.20 -3.16 -18.70
C LEU A 195 -1.50 -3.54 -19.41
N GLY A 196 -2.53 -2.74 -19.24
CA GLY A 196 -3.86 -2.98 -19.81
C GLY A 196 -4.82 -3.76 -18.90
N VAL A 197 -4.39 -4.11 -17.69
CA VAL A 197 -5.30 -4.62 -16.65
C VAL A 197 -5.87 -3.44 -15.87
N ASP A 198 -7.20 -3.36 -15.81
CA ASP A 198 -7.91 -2.36 -14.98
C ASP A 198 -7.98 -2.83 -13.53
N GLU A 199 -7.36 -2.10 -12.62
CA GLU A 199 -7.36 -2.41 -11.19
C GLU A 199 -8.76 -2.31 -10.58
N LEU A 200 -9.68 -1.53 -11.15
CA LEU A 200 -11.06 -1.47 -10.66
C LEU A 200 -11.84 -2.78 -10.92
N GLU A 201 -11.46 -3.56 -11.93
CA GLU A 201 -12.01 -4.90 -12.12
C GLU A 201 -11.56 -5.87 -11.01
N ILE A 202 -10.32 -5.72 -10.53
CA ILE A 202 -9.81 -6.48 -9.38
C ILE A 202 -10.52 -6.02 -8.10
N ALA A 203 -10.70 -4.71 -7.93
CA ALA A 203 -11.46 -4.17 -6.81
C ALA A 203 -12.89 -4.73 -6.75
N ASN A 204 -13.56 -4.84 -7.92
CA ASN A 204 -14.90 -5.44 -8.02
C ASN A 204 -14.91 -6.94 -7.70
N ALA A 205 -13.84 -7.66 -8.03
CA ALA A 205 -13.71 -9.09 -7.69
C ALA A 205 -13.42 -9.32 -6.21
N LEU A 206 -12.79 -8.36 -5.51
CA LEU A 206 -12.62 -8.40 -4.06
C LEU A 206 -13.95 -8.15 -3.34
N GLU A 207 -14.71 -7.17 -3.80
CA GLU A 207 -16.02 -6.80 -3.27
C GLU A 207 -16.80 -6.01 -4.34
N PRO A 208 -18.11 -6.22 -4.51
CA PRO A 208 -18.91 -5.55 -5.53
C PRO A 208 -18.71 -4.03 -5.55
N LEU A 209 -18.28 -3.50 -6.70
CA LEU A 209 -17.94 -2.10 -6.90
C LEU A 209 -18.93 -1.42 -7.86
N THR A 210 -19.48 -0.28 -7.43
CA THR A 210 -20.22 0.61 -8.33
C THR A 210 -19.33 1.74 -8.82
N LEU A 211 -19.45 2.04 -10.10
CA LEU A 211 -18.70 3.07 -10.80
C LEU A 211 -19.65 4.13 -11.36
N ILE A 212 -19.19 5.36 -11.49
CA ILE A 212 -19.90 6.43 -12.15
C ILE A 212 -18.98 7.16 -13.12
N LYS A 213 -19.54 7.69 -14.21
CA LYS A 213 -18.79 8.57 -15.10
C LYS A 213 -18.45 9.88 -14.37
N ALA A 214 -17.19 10.29 -14.42
CA ALA A 214 -16.72 11.58 -13.92
C ALA A 214 -17.46 12.75 -14.63
N LYS A 215 -17.46 13.96 -14.05
CA LYS A 215 -18.24 15.10 -14.56
C LYS A 215 -17.59 15.80 -15.73
N THR A 216 -16.26 15.93 -15.72
CA THR A 216 -15.52 16.78 -16.66
C THR A 216 -14.47 16.01 -17.48
N VAL A 217 -14.18 14.74 -17.13
CA VAL A 217 -13.24 13.88 -17.81
C VAL A 217 -13.88 12.54 -18.21
N ASP A 218 -13.35 11.88 -19.26
CA ASP A 218 -13.91 10.60 -19.77
C ASP A 218 -13.40 9.39 -19.00
N LEU A 219 -13.64 9.35 -17.68
CA LEU A 219 -13.19 8.31 -16.78
C LEU A 219 -14.35 7.74 -15.96
N LEU A 220 -14.23 6.48 -15.57
CA LEU A 220 -15.06 5.87 -14.53
C LEU A 220 -14.36 6.00 -13.18
N VAL A 221 -15.11 6.40 -12.17
CA VAL A 221 -14.62 6.58 -10.80
C VAL A 221 -15.47 5.78 -9.80
N PRO A 222 -14.94 5.36 -8.66
CA PRO A 222 -15.72 4.72 -7.60
C PRO A 222 -16.87 5.61 -7.13
N ALA A 223 -18.11 5.11 -7.24
CA ALA A 223 -19.32 5.84 -6.90
C ALA A 223 -19.38 6.27 -5.43
N GLU A 224 -18.73 5.49 -4.56
CA GLU A 224 -18.67 5.69 -3.10
C GLU A 224 -17.47 6.51 -2.62
N ALA A 225 -16.59 7.00 -3.52
CA ALA A 225 -15.48 7.87 -3.13
C ALA A 225 -15.99 9.11 -2.37
N GLU A 226 -15.24 9.59 -1.41
CA GLU A 226 -15.61 10.79 -0.66
C GLU A 226 -15.38 12.05 -1.46
N PHE A 227 -14.25 12.12 -2.19
CA PHE A 227 -13.87 13.22 -3.09
C PHE A 227 -13.33 12.67 -4.41
N VAL A 228 -13.62 13.41 -5.49
CA VAL A 228 -13.03 13.21 -6.81
C VAL A 228 -12.52 14.55 -7.33
N LEU A 229 -11.21 14.67 -7.57
CA LEU A 229 -10.58 15.84 -8.16
C LEU A 229 -10.30 15.52 -9.62
N GLU A 230 -10.97 16.19 -10.53
CA GLU A 230 -10.91 15.94 -11.98
C GLU A 230 -10.07 17.00 -12.69
N GLY A 231 -9.29 16.61 -13.67
CA GLY A 231 -8.47 17.56 -14.43
C GLY A 231 -7.49 16.88 -15.37
N THR A 232 -6.37 17.56 -15.67
CA THR A 232 -5.39 17.13 -16.66
C THR A 232 -3.97 17.17 -16.10
N VAL A 233 -3.19 16.14 -16.40
CA VAL A 233 -1.74 16.11 -16.10
C VAL A 233 -0.97 16.38 -17.38
N TYR A 234 -0.02 17.31 -17.33
CA TYR A 234 0.78 17.76 -18.47
C TYR A 234 2.23 17.33 -18.35
N LEU A 235 2.72 16.52 -19.28
CA LEU A 235 4.11 16.05 -19.31
C LEU A 235 5.13 17.20 -19.32
N ASN A 236 4.86 18.25 -20.09
CA ASN A 236 5.79 19.34 -20.35
C ASN A 236 5.63 20.54 -19.39
N ARG A 237 4.59 20.58 -18.56
CA ARG A 237 4.47 21.55 -17.48
C ARG A 237 5.02 20.91 -16.22
N ARG A 238 6.07 21.50 -15.65
CA ARG A 238 6.79 20.93 -14.51
C ARG A 238 6.84 21.90 -13.35
N HIS A 239 6.71 21.37 -12.15
CA HIS A 239 6.91 22.10 -10.89
C HIS A 239 7.82 21.30 -9.97
N SER A 240 8.55 21.98 -9.08
CA SER A 240 9.38 21.36 -8.06
C SER A 240 8.51 20.60 -7.09
N GLU A 241 8.74 19.30 -6.90
CA GLU A 241 8.03 18.39 -5.99
C GLU A 241 9.01 17.80 -4.97
N GLY A 242 8.63 17.75 -3.71
CA GLY A 242 9.46 17.27 -2.60
C GLY A 242 10.16 18.41 -1.85
N PRO A 243 10.95 18.09 -0.79
CA PRO A 243 11.11 16.75 -0.24
C PRO A 243 9.80 16.17 0.32
N PHE A 244 9.74 14.84 0.39
CA PHE A 244 8.59 14.13 0.98
C PHE A 244 9.06 12.84 1.64
N VAL A 245 8.48 12.47 2.78
CA VAL A 245 8.78 11.19 3.43
C VAL A 245 8.26 10.04 2.57
N ASP A 246 9.15 9.08 2.26
CA ASP A 246 8.77 7.90 1.50
C ASP A 246 8.69 6.65 2.41
N LEU A 247 8.37 5.52 1.82
CA LEU A 247 8.07 4.23 2.45
C LEU A 247 9.11 3.79 3.49
N THR A 248 10.38 4.08 3.26
CA THR A 248 11.48 3.79 4.20
C THR A 248 11.50 4.69 5.44
N GLY A 249 10.67 5.72 5.49
CA GLY A 249 10.69 6.73 6.55
C GLY A 249 11.82 7.76 6.38
N THR A 250 12.50 7.75 5.23
CA THR A 250 13.50 8.74 4.84
C THR A 250 12.91 9.71 3.81
N TYR A 251 13.55 10.88 3.65
CA TYR A 251 13.07 11.85 2.67
C TYR A 251 13.50 11.47 1.25
N ASP A 252 12.55 11.51 0.33
CA ASP A 252 12.80 11.48 -1.11
C ASP A 252 13.28 12.84 -1.60
N LEU A 253 14.01 12.84 -2.73
CA LEU A 253 14.65 14.02 -3.27
C LEU A 253 13.64 14.95 -3.95
N VAL A 254 14.01 16.24 -4.03
CA VAL A 254 13.29 17.22 -4.85
C VAL A 254 13.47 16.91 -6.32
N ARG A 255 12.37 16.89 -7.08
CA ARG A 255 12.35 16.66 -8.53
C ARG A 255 11.42 17.63 -9.24
N ALA A 256 11.66 17.85 -10.52
CA ALA A 256 10.70 18.52 -11.40
C ALA A 256 9.67 17.48 -11.87
N GLU A 257 8.45 17.55 -11.35
CA GLU A 257 7.37 16.61 -11.65
C GLU A 257 6.26 17.24 -12.49
N PRO A 258 5.45 16.45 -13.22
CA PRO A 258 4.34 16.96 -14.03
C PRO A 258 3.32 17.75 -13.21
N VAL A 259 2.75 18.77 -13.82
CA VAL A 259 1.66 19.54 -13.21
C VAL A 259 0.33 18.89 -13.50
N PHE A 260 -0.42 18.64 -12.44
CA PHE A 260 -1.83 18.30 -12.44
C PHE A 260 -2.66 19.57 -12.21
N GLU A 261 -3.44 19.97 -13.21
CA GLU A 261 -4.37 21.08 -13.15
C GLU A 261 -5.77 20.55 -12.84
N VAL A 262 -6.32 20.96 -11.71
CA VAL A 262 -7.64 20.54 -11.24
C VAL A 262 -8.71 21.48 -11.81
N ASN A 263 -9.65 20.93 -12.55
CA ASN A 263 -10.73 21.68 -13.21
C ASN A 263 -12.06 21.58 -12.46
N ALA A 264 -12.27 20.48 -11.74
CA ALA A 264 -13.47 20.26 -10.94
C ALA A 264 -13.15 19.45 -9.68
N ILE A 265 -13.95 19.67 -8.64
CA ILE A 265 -13.99 18.82 -7.45
C ILE A 265 -15.43 18.40 -7.25
N THR A 266 -15.67 17.10 -7.20
CA THR A 266 -16.95 16.55 -6.74
C THR A 266 -16.77 15.84 -5.42
N HIS A 267 -17.79 15.84 -4.57
CA HIS A 267 -17.70 15.19 -3.26
C HIS A 267 -19.08 14.88 -2.67
N ARG A 268 -19.09 14.00 -1.69
CA ARG A 268 -20.28 13.72 -0.87
C ARG A 268 -20.63 14.96 -0.03
N ARG A 269 -21.89 15.08 0.39
CA ARG A 269 -22.37 16.25 1.15
C ARG A 269 -21.56 16.47 2.43
N ASP A 270 -21.38 15.42 3.23
CA ASP A 270 -20.66 15.44 4.49
C ASP A 270 -19.36 14.66 4.35
N ALA A 271 -18.56 15.01 3.35
CA ALA A 271 -17.39 14.24 2.95
C ALA A 271 -16.34 14.10 4.05
N ILE A 272 -15.69 12.95 4.10
CA ILE A 272 -14.62 12.62 5.03
C ILE A 272 -13.32 12.44 4.24
N TRP A 273 -12.33 13.25 4.55
CA TRP A 273 -11.01 13.14 3.92
C TRP A 273 -10.24 11.98 4.50
N GLN A 274 -9.82 11.06 3.66
CA GLN A 274 -8.92 10.00 4.07
C GLN A 274 -7.49 10.52 4.07
N ALA A 275 -6.84 10.53 5.23
CA ALA A 275 -5.43 10.82 5.38
C ALA A 275 -4.62 9.52 5.39
N LEU A 276 -3.50 9.52 4.72
CA LEU A 276 -2.49 8.48 4.79
C LEU A 276 -1.17 9.10 5.25
N LEU A 277 -0.70 8.71 6.43
CA LEU A 277 0.59 9.19 6.94
C LEU A 277 1.74 8.49 6.21
N PRO A 278 2.63 9.21 5.52
CA PRO A 278 3.69 8.60 4.72
C PRO A 278 4.77 7.92 5.59
N GLY A 279 5.36 6.84 5.08
CA GLY A 279 6.50 6.14 5.69
C GLY A 279 6.19 5.35 6.96
N VAL A 280 4.93 5.14 7.31
CA VAL A 280 4.48 4.44 8.53
C VAL A 280 3.54 3.27 8.21
N LEU A 281 2.91 2.67 9.23
CA LEU A 281 2.25 1.35 9.13
C LEU A 281 1.21 1.26 7.99
N GLU A 282 0.28 2.21 7.87
CA GLU A 282 -0.77 2.15 6.84
C GLU A 282 -0.18 2.27 5.43
N HIS A 283 0.73 3.21 5.20
CA HIS A 283 1.43 3.33 3.93
C HIS A 283 2.21 2.05 3.60
N ARG A 284 2.93 1.51 4.59
CA ARG A 284 3.72 0.27 4.43
C ARG A 284 2.84 -0.93 4.12
N LEU A 285 1.71 -1.09 4.81
CA LEU A 285 0.79 -2.19 4.55
C LEU A 285 0.25 -2.14 3.12
N LEU A 286 -0.30 -0.99 2.70
CA LEU A 286 -0.88 -0.81 1.37
C LEU A 286 0.15 -0.96 0.24
N MET A 287 1.42 -0.71 0.48
CA MET A 287 2.48 -0.93 -0.51
C MET A 287 3.00 -2.37 -0.54
N GLY A 288 3.19 -3.00 0.62
CA GLY A 288 3.84 -4.30 0.74
C GLY A 288 2.90 -5.48 0.54
N MET A 289 1.75 -5.49 1.20
CA MET A 289 0.80 -6.60 1.16
C MET A 289 0.37 -6.98 -0.27
N PRO A 290 0.09 -6.05 -1.19
CA PRO A 290 -0.28 -6.40 -2.57
C PRO A 290 0.86 -7.01 -3.40
N ARG A 291 2.09 -7.07 -2.88
CA ARG A 291 3.24 -7.77 -3.50
C ARG A 291 3.29 -9.26 -3.13
N GLU A 292 2.71 -9.63 -2.02
CA GLU A 292 2.77 -10.99 -1.50
C GLU A 292 2.15 -12.04 -2.43
N PRO A 293 1.03 -11.78 -3.12
CA PRO A 293 0.49 -12.71 -4.12
C PRO A 293 1.47 -13.05 -5.25
N THR A 294 2.23 -12.06 -5.74
CA THR A 294 3.21 -12.28 -6.81
C THR A 294 4.39 -13.11 -6.32
N ILE A 295 4.89 -12.82 -5.11
CA ILE A 295 5.94 -13.62 -4.47
C ILE A 295 5.44 -15.05 -4.25
N PHE A 296 4.25 -15.19 -3.67
CA PHE A 296 3.65 -16.49 -3.38
C PHE A 296 3.56 -17.37 -4.64
N LYS A 297 2.98 -16.86 -5.73
CA LYS A 297 2.86 -17.61 -7.00
C LYS A 297 4.23 -18.04 -7.52
N LYS A 298 5.23 -17.12 -7.51
CA LYS A 298 6.59 -17.46 -8.00
C LYS A 298 7.30 -18.51 -7.15
N VAL A 299 7.11 -18.47 -5.84
CA VAL A 299 7.69 -19.46 -4.94
C VAL A 299 6.97 -20.80 -5.08
N ASP A 300 5.63 -20.79 -5.14
CA ASP A 300 4.82 -22.02 -5.27
C ASP A 300 5.05 -22.76 -6.61
N ASP A 301 5.47 -22.04 -7.66
CA ASP A 301 5.90 -22.65 -8.94
C ASP A 301 7.16 -23.55 -8.80
N VAL A 302 7.98 -23.36 -7.75
CA VAL A 302 9.26 -24.07 -7.59
C VAL A 302 9.36 -24.91 -6.32
N VAL A 303 8.70 -24.48 -5.24
CA VAL A 303 8.62 -25.19 -3.95
C VAL A 303 7.30 -24.82 -3.29
N ARG A 304 6.68 -25.76 -2.56
CA ARG A 304 5.41 -25.49 -1.89
C ARG A 304 5.53 -24.29 -0.94
N CYS A 305 4.91 -23.18 -1.32
CA CYS A 305 4.80 -21.97 -0.53
C CYS A 305 3.63 -22.10 0.45
N LEU A 306 3.85 -21.77 1.71
CA LEU A 306 2.80 -21.80 2.74
C LEU A 306 2.27 -20.39 3.03
N ASP A 307 3.17 -19.40 3.16
CA ASP A 307 2.80 -18.01 3.40
C ASP A 307 3.95 -17.06 3.06
N VAL A 308 3.64 -15.78 2.89
CA VAL A 308 4.60 -14.71 2.59
C VAL A 308 4.29 -13.48 3.46
N ASN A 309 5.33 -12.86 3.98
CA ASN A 309 5.23 -11.60 4.71
C ASN A 309 6.29 -10.61 4.23
N VAL A 310 5.86 -9.58 3.50
CA VAL A 310 6.71 -8.41 3.20
C VAL A 310 6.68 -7.51 4.43
N ASN A 311 7.58 -7.80 5.37
CA ASN A 311 7.45 -7.41 6.76
C ASN A 311 7.68 -5.92 7.05
N PRO A 312 7.00 -5.33 8.06
CA PRO A 312 7.14 -3.92 8.43
C PRO A 312 8.55 -3.51 8.86
N GLY A 313 9.34 -4.42 9.44
CA GLY A 313 10.73 -4.19 9.83
C GLY A 313 11.63 -3.87 8.63
N GLY A 314 11.38 -4.49 7.47
CA GLY A 314 12.00 -4.17 6.19
C GLY A 314 11.23 -3.10 5.40
N CYS A 315 10.54 -2.19 6.09
CA CYS A 315 9.71 -1.13 5.52
C CYS A 315 8.57 -1.64 4.62
N SER A 316 8.13 -2.88 4.78
CA SER A 316 7.17 -3.59 3.93
C SER A 316 7.52 -3.52 2.44
N TRP A 317 8.82 -3.52 2.12
CA TRP A 317 9.30 -3.41 0.74
C TRP A 317 10.63 -4.10 0.48
N LEU A 318 11.60 -3.89 1.36
CA LEU A 318 12.98 -4.34 1.17
C LEU A 318 13.23 -5.74 1.71
N HIS A 319 12.39 -6.25 2.62
CA HIS A 319 12.49 -7.58 3.20
C HIS A 319 11.24 -8.41 2.91
N ALA A 320 11.45 -9.67 2.54
CA ALA A 320 10.40 -10.68 2.46
C ALA A 320 10.79 -11.89 3.33
N ILE A 321 9.83 -12.38 4.11
CA ILE A 321 9.93 -13.63 4.85
C ILE A 321 8.98 -14.61 4.17
N VAL A 322 9.49 -15.77 3.78
CA VAL A 322 8.76 -16.78 3.02
C VAL A 322 8.75 -18.09 3.78
N GLN A 323 7.58 -18.62 4.05
CA GLN A 323 7.38 -19.90 4.70
C GLN A 323 7.14 -20.99 3.65
N ILE A 324 7.93 -22.05 3.70
CA ILE A 324 7.83 -23.17 2.75
C ILE A 324 7.68 -24.53 3.46
N GLU A 325 7.19 -25.51 2.72
CA GLU A 325 7.26 -26.93 3.09
C GLU A 325 8.45 -27.56 2.37
N LYS A 326 9.62 -27.57 3.07
CA LYS A 326 10.90 -28.06 2.49
C LYS A 326 10.87 -29.58 2.31
N GLN A 327 11.18 -30.05 1.10
CA GLN A 327 11.27 -31.49 0.76
C GLN A 327 12.66 -31.87 0.24
N ALA A 328 13.36 -30.96 -0.45
CA ALA A 328 14.71 -31.17 -0.98
C ALA A 328 15.72 -30.21 -0.37
N ALA A 329 16.99 -30.58 -0.41
CA ALA A 329 18.06 -29.80 0.23
C ALA A 329 18.21 -28.39 -0.34
N ASP A 330 17.92 -28.19 -1.63
CA ASP A 330 18.07 -26.92 -2.34
C ASP A 330 16.79 -26.06 -2.37
N ASP A 331 15.69 -26.52 -1.75
CA ASP A 331 14.41 -25.82 -1.79
C ASP A 331 14.49 -24.40 -1.20
N GLY A 332 15.26 -24.18 -0.14
CA GLY A 332 15.48 -22.86 0.43
C GLY A 332 16.13 -21.89 -0.57
N ARG A 333 17.16 -22.34 -1.29
CA ARG A 333 17.81 -21.51 -2.33
C ARG A 333 16.89 -21.23 -3.51
N ARG A 334 16.08 -22.19 -3.93
CA ARG A 334 15.08 -22.03 -5.01
C ARG A 334 14.02 -21.02 -4.61
N ALA A 335 13.51 -21.10 -3.38
CA ALA A 335 12.55 -20.14 -2.83
C ALA A 335 13.13 -18.72 -2.75
N ILE A 336 14.39 -18.55 -2.31
CA ILE A 336 15.08 -17.25 -2.31
C ILE A 336 15.10 -16.64 -3.72
N GLN A 337 15.55 -17.40 -4.72
CA GLN A 337 15.59 -16.91 -6.12
C GLN A 337 14.20 -16.53 -6.63
N ALA A 338 13.21 -17.39 -6.44
CA ALA A 338 11.83 -17.15 -6.86
C ALA A 338 11.22 -15.91 -6.18
N THR A 339 11.58 -15.64 -4.91
CA THR A 339 11.16 -14.43 -4.19
C THR A 339 11.71 -13.17 -4.84
N PHE A 340 13.00 -13.14 -5.21
CA PHE A 340 13.59 -12.01 -5.93
C PHE A 340 12.94 -11.80 -7.30
N ASP A 341 12.56 -12.87 -8.00
CA ASP A 341 11.86 -12.81 -9.28
C ASP A 341 10.43 -12.29 -9.12
N GLY A 342 9.77 -12.63 -8.02
CA GLY A 342 8.42 -12.15 -7.66
C GLY A 342 8.37 -10.71 -7.19
N HIS A 343 9.45 -10.20 -6.59
CA HIS A 343 9.55 -8.82 -6.12
C HIS A 343 10.95 -8.23 -6.33
N ARG A 344 11.16 -7.64 -7.50
CA ARG A 344 12.47 -7.10 -7.90
C ARG A 344 13.06 -6.05 -6.97
N SER A 345 12.23 -5.33 -6.22
CA SER A 345 12.68 -4.35 -5.23
C SER A 345 13.10 -4.96 -3.90
N CYS A 346 12.82 -6.25 -3.66
CA CYS A 346 13.25 -6.94 -2.45
C CYS A 346 14.78 -7.00 -2.38
N LYS A 347 15.30 -6.70 -1.21
CA LYS A 347 16.76 -6.66 -0.94
C LYS A 347 17.23 -7.84 -0.10
N HIS A 348 16.44 -8.21 0.91
CA HIS A 348 16.72 -9.34 1.77
C HIS A 348 15.56 -10.32 1.80
N VAL A 349 15.85 -11.60 1.67
CA VAL A 349 14.87 -12.70 1.69
C VAL A 349 15.25 -13.67 2.81
N PHE A 350 14.29 -14.01 3.64
CA PHE A 350 14.41 -14.99 4.71
C PHE A 350 13.46 -16.15 4.41
N VAL A 351 13.98 -17.35 4.21
CA VAL A 351 13.17 -18.54 3.96
C VAL A 351 13.17 -19.41 5.19
N VAL A 352 11.99 -19.80 5.67
CA VAL A 352 11.78 -20.57 6.90
C VAL A 352 10.85 -21.76 6.69
N ASP A 353 10.89 -22.73 7.59
CA ASP A 353 9.95 -23.86 7.64
C ASP A 353 8.60 -23.47 8.26
N SER A 354 7.64 -24.39 8.18
CA SER A 354 6.25 -24.25 8.69
C SER A 354 6.15 -24.04 10.20
N ASP A 355 7.17 -24.37 11.00
CA ASP A 355 7.21 -24.21 12.44
C ASP A 355 7.62 -22.80 12.92
N ILE A 356 7.96 -21.91 12.00
CA ILE A 356 8.36 -20.53 12.29
C ILE A 356 7.20 -19.58 11.95
N ASP A 357 6.71 -18.83 12.92
CA ASP A 357 5.75 -17.76 12.65
C ASP A 357 6.47 -16.58 11.97
N ILE A 358 6.15 -16.37 10.68
CA ILE A 358 6.76 -15.29 9.86
C ILE A 358 6.29 -13.89 10.25
N TYR A 359 5.32 -13.78 11.15
CA TYR A 359 4.82 -12.52 11.69
C TYR A 359 5.41 -12.17 13.05
N ASP A 360 6.14 -13.12 13.67
CA ASP A 360 6.91 -12.89 14.89
C ASP A 360 8.40 -12.69 14.55
N PRO A 361 8.91 -11.44 14.67
CA PRO A 361 10.34 -11.17 14.42
C PRO A 361 11.29 -12.01 15.30
N GLN A 362 10.90 -12.31 16.54
CA GLN A 362 11.73 -13.12 17.45
C GLN A 362 11.82 -14.58 16.98
N ALA A 363 10.74 -15.13 16.41
CA ALA A 363 10.76 -16.46 15.82
C ALA A 363 11.70 -16.53 14.61
N VAL A 364 11.70 -15.52 13.76
CA VAL A 364 12.59 -15.44 12.60
C VAL A 364 14.04 -15.25 13.02
N GLU A 365 14.33 -14.38 13.98
CA GLU A 365 15.68 -14.19 14.54
C GLU A 365 16.19 -15.47 15.23
N TRP A 366 15.30 -16.20 15.94
CA TRP A 366 15.66 -17.49 16.52
C TRP A 366 16.06 -18.50 15.43
N ALA A 367 15.31 -18.60 14.34
CA ALA A 367 15.65 -19.47 13.22
C ALA A 367 17.02 -19.07 12.62
N MET A 368 17.28 -17.78 12.46
CA MET A 368 18.54 -17.26 11.97
C MET A 368 19.71 -17.60 12.91
N ALA A 369 19.50 -17.51 14.22
CA ALA A 369 20.54 -17.83 15.21
C ALA A 369 20.84 -19.33 15.33
N THR A 370 19.87 -20.20 15.07
CA THR A 370 19.98 -21.63 15.35
C THR A 370 20.14 -22.52 14.12
N ARG A 371 19.70 -22.08 12.93
CA ARG A 371 19.64 -22.90 11.72
C ARG A 371 20.58 -22.45 10.60
N PHE A 372 21.12 -21.24 10.69
CA PHE A 372 21.87 -20.61 9.60
C PHE A 372 23.37 -20.77 9.76
N GLN A 373 24.03 -21.18 8.67
CA GLN A 373 25.52 -21.19 8.54
C GLN A 373 25.88 -20.35 7.29
N GLY A 374 26.65 -19.28 7.51
CA GLY A 374 26.88 -18.27 6.47
C GLY A 374 27.67 -18.77 5.23
N ASP A 375 28.41 -19.85 5.34
CA ASP A 375 29.16 -20.46 4.24
C ASP A 375 28.33 -21.36 3.34
N VAL A 376 27.16 -21.84 3.81
CA VAL A 376 26.28 -22.77 3.08
C VAL A 376 24.92 -22.15 2.75
N ASP A 377 24.33 -21.43 3.71
CA ASP A 377 22.93 -21.02 3.69
C ASP A 377 22.73 -19.57 3.21
N LEU A 378 23.85 -18.87 2.91
CA LEU A 378 23.82 -17.52 2.38
C LEU A 378 23.81 -17.52 0.84
N MET A 379 22.89 -16.72 0.27
CA MET A 379 22.93 -16.38 -1.16
C MET A 379 23.23 -14.90 -1.31
N ILE A 380 24.31 -14.56 -2.01
CA ILE A 380 24.67 -13.18 -2.34
C ILE A 380 24.52 -12.98 -3.84
N LYS A 381 23.78 -11.94 -4.25
CA LYS A 381 23.63 -11.50 -5.64
C LYS A 381 24.10 -10.05 -5.74
N ASP A 382 25.30 -9.89 -6.24
CA ASP A 382 25.92 -8.56 -6.38
C ASP A 382 25.46 -7.86 -7.67
N LYS A 383 25.42 -6.52 -7.60
CA LYS A 383 25.07 -5.65 -8.75
C LYS A 383 23.71 -5.99 -9.40
N GLU A 384 22.73 -6.25 -8.57
CA GLU A 384 21.35 -6.46 -8.99
C GLU A 384 20.56 -5.13 -9.04
N PRO A 385 19.56 -5.01 -9.91
CA PRO A 385 18.63 -3.89 -9.85
C PRO A 385 17.92 -3.83 -8.49
N GLY A 386 18.07 -2.71 -7.81
CA GLY A 386 17.46 -2.46 -6.50
C GLY A 386 16.21 -1.59 -6.57
N SER A 387 15.78 -1.12 -5.41
CA SER A 387 14.68 -0.19 -5.26
C SER A 387 15.17 1.26 -5.29
N SER A 388 14.44 2.15 -5.97
CA SER A 388 14.68 3.60 -5.85
C SER A 388 14.40 4.14 -4.44
N LEU A 389 13.70 3.35 -3.61
CA LEU A 389 13.37 3.66 -2.22
C LEU A 389 14.44 3.19 -1.23
N ASP A 390 15.42 2.38 -1.68
CA ASP A 390 16.55 1.95 -0.84
C ASP A 390 17.58 3.08 -0.74
N PRO A 391 17.73 3.73 0.43
CA PRO A 391 18.68 4.85 0.58
C PRO A 391 20.15 4.40 0.49
N SER A 392 20.42 3.10 0.60
CA SER A 392 21.77 2.53 0.50
C SER A 392 22.11 2.01 -0.90
N ALA A 393 21.16 2.00 -1.85
CA ALA A 393 21.44 1.64 -3.22
C ALA A 393 22.32 2.70 -3.90
N GLU A 394 23.10 2.28 -4.91
CA GLU A 394 23.95 3.21 -5.67
C GLU A 394 23.07 4.35 -6.25
N PRO A 395 23.41 5.62 -5.99
CA PRO A 395 22.50 6.73 -6.28
C PRO A 395 22.14 6.91 -7.76
N ALA A 396 23.08 6.66 -8.67
CA ALA A 396 22.91 6.89 -10.11
C ALA A 396 22.19 5.72 -10.80
N THR A 397 22.59 4.49 -10.49
CA THR A 397 22.13 3.26 -11.17
C THR A 397 21.04 2.51 -10.43
N LYS A 398 20.84 2.82 -9.12
CA LYS A 398 19.97 2.07 -8.21
C LYS A 398 20.36 0.59 -8.05
N MET A 399 21.61 0.24 -8.37
CA MET A 399 22.11 -1.09 -8.14
C MET A 399 22.36 -1.35 -6.65
N THR A 400 22.13 -2.59 -6.22
CA THR A 400 22.30 -3.03 -4.85
C THR A 400 22.84 -4.46 -4.82
N THR A 401 23.32 -4.90 -3.66
CA THR A 401 23.59 -6.31 -3.41
C THR A 401 22.37 -6.91 -2.70
N LYS A 402 21.83 -8.00 -3.25
CA LYS A 402 20.71 -8.73 -2.66
C LYS A 402 21.22 -9.91 -1.86
N ILE A 403 20.58 -10.18 -0.71
CA ILE A 403 20.98 -11.26 0.18
C ILE A 403 19.78 -12.14 0.51
N GLY A 404 19.92 -13.45 0.32
CA GLY A 404 18.98 -14.47 0.75
C GLY A 404 19.55 -15.31 1.88
N PHE A 405 18.74 -15.60 2.88
CA PHE A 405 19.05 -16.39 4.04
C PHE A 405 18.17 -17.66 4.02
N ASP A 406 18.76 -18.83 3.85
CA ASP A 406 18.08 -20.11 4.03
C ASP A 406 18.11 -20.46 5.52
N LEU A 407 17.01 -20.25 6.21
CA LEU A 407 16.82 -20.51 7.64
C LEU A 407 16.03 -21.81 7.88
N THR A 408 15.97 -22.68 6.86
CA THR A 408 15.24 -23.93 6.95
C THR A 408 16.11 -25.03 7.60
N ARG A 409 15.45 -26.03 8.18
CA ARG A 409 16.11 -27.22 8.71
C ARG A 409 16.67 -28.09 7.58
N PRO A 410 17.77 -28.83 7.83
CA PRO A 410 18.21 -29.86 6.89
C PRO A 410 17.14 -30.94 6.74
N VAL A 411 17.10 -31.59 5.56
CA VAL A 411 16.17 -32.69 5.29
C VAL A 411 16.68 -33.97 5.94
N GLY A 412 15.78 -34.77 6.51
CA GLY A 412 16.07 -36.09 7.11
C GLY A 412 16.33 -36.04 8.62
N ASP A 413 17.04 -37.03 9.15
CA ASP A 413 17.20 -37.27 10.60
C ASP A 413 17.87 -36.12 11.35
N ALA A 414 18.64 -35.26 10.67
CA ALA A 414 19.26 -34.09 11.28
C ALA A 414 18.24 -33.02 11.70
N ALA A 415 17.01 -33.05 11.17
CA ALA A 415 15.97 -32.06 11.46
C ALA A 415 15.57 -32.03 12.95
N GLY A 416 15.56 -33.17 13.64
CA GLY A 416 15.21 -33.26 15.06
C GLY A 416 16.08 -32.44 16.00
N LYS A 417 17.32 -32.10 15.61
CA LYS A 417 18.19 -31.22 16.41
C LYS A 417 17.72 -29.79 16.52
N PHE A 418 16.78 -29.37 15.66
CA PHE A 418 16.26 -28.00 15.58
C PHE A 418 14.85 -27.88 16.14
N GLU A 419 14.32 -28.93 16.77
CA GLU A 419 13.04 -28.88 17.41
C GLU A 419 13.12 -28.06 18.70
N ARG A 420 12.13 -27.18 18.90
CA ARG A 420 12.01 -26.43 20.16
C ARG A 420 11.56 -27.36 21.27
N ALA A 421 12.13 -27.17 22.48
CA ALA A 421 11.64 -27.86 23.67
C ALA A 421 10.17 -27.49 23.91
N ASP A 422 9.35 -28.48 24.14
CA ASP A 422 7.94 -28.33 24.49
C ASP A 422 7.80 -28.18 26.02
N PHE A 423 7.16 -27.09 26.45
CA PHE A 423 6.84 -26.87 27.84
C PHE A 423 5.36 -27.22 28.07
N PRO A 424 5.03 -28.04 29.08
CA PRO A 424 3.66 -28.40 29.32
C PRO A 424 2.80 -27.19 29.66
N GLU A 425 1.62 -27.11 29.05
CA GLU A 425 0.62 -26.09 29.37
C GLU A 425 0.16 -26.28 30.82
N VAL A 426 0.09 -25.18 31.56
CA VAL A 426 -0.43 -25.15 32.92
C VAL A 426 -1.54 -24.12 33.05
N ASP A 427 -2.55 -24.47 33.79
CA ASP A 427 -3.63 -23.57 34.18
C ASP A 427 -3.14 -22.60 35.26
N LEU A 428 -2.78 -21.38 34.86
CA LEU A 428 -2.26 -20.36 35.75
C LEU A 428 -3.22 -19.96 36.86
N SER A 429 -4.54 -20.10 36.64
CA SER A 429 -5.55 -19.78 37.69
C SER A 429 -5.43 -20.63 38.95
N LYS A 430 -4.69 -21.74 38.89
CA LYS A 430 -4.39 -22.62 40.05
C LYS A 430 -3.24 -22.14 40.92
N TYR A 431 -2.44 -21.17 40.40
CA TYR A 431 -1.17 -20.79 41.02
C TYR A 431 -0.99 -19.29 41.23
N VAL A 432 -1.77 -18.47 40.52
CA VAL A 432 -1.72 -17.00 40.58
C VAL A 432 -3.08 -16.47 40.96
N GLU A 433 -3.18 -15.65 42.04
CA GLU A 433 -4.38 -14.95 42.49
C GLU A 433 -4.68 -13.70 41.66
#